data_69ff654c941998f00c79ab06706874c4
#
_entry.id   69ff654c941998f00c79ab06706874c4
#
_cell.length_a   1.000
_cell.length_b   1.000
_cell.length_c   1.000
_cell.angle_alpha   90.00
_cell.angle_beta   90.00
_cell.angle_gamma   90.00
#
_symmetry.space_group_name_H-M   'P 1'
#
loop_
_entity.id
_entity.type
_entity.pdbx_description
1 polymer ?
#
loop_
_entity_poly.entity_id
_entity_poly.type
_entity_poly.pdbx_seq_one_letter_code
_entity_poly.pdbx_strand_id
1 'polypeptide(L)'
;AKLINYMGNTPETNQGGKLISVNGKTNGEGGGTPDTPSKPDTPATGEGLTIDGTTVTLSNAAATTTGTSVELNLNTLGLANQAAVETVKFSDGSTVTFDANGQENGPKFYTNTKGVRVYANNKLIFKGIKKIKQIVMTCDSYNGINYVGNATATIEFSDKTATYTNLYTESTGGGVQLRVKTIKIIYAE
;
A
#
# COMPACT_ATOMS: atom_id res chain seq x y z
N ALA A 1 -47.49 -0.36 10.31
CA ALA A 1 -47.03 -0.86 9.89
C ALA A 1 -46.53 -1.38 9.39
N LYS A 2 -46.17 -1.58 9.25
CA LYS A 2 -45.43 -2.28 8.73
C LYS A 2 -44.61 -2.35 8.03
N LEU A 3 -43.87 -2.46 7.89
CA LEU A 3 -43.17 -2.81 7.30
C LEU A 3 -42.75 -3.20 6.71
N ILE A 4 -42.40 -3.50 6.49
CA ILE A 4 -42.21 -4.20 5.82
C ILE A 4 -41.79 -4.28 5.29
N ASN A 5 -41.28 -4.52 5.22
CA ASN A 5 -41.15 -5.01 4.66
C ASN A 5 -40.67 -4.65 4.09
N TYR A 6 -40.23 -4.72 3.96
CA TYR A 6 -40.19 -4.98 3.43
C TYR A 6 -39.89 -5.21 3.20
N MET A 7 -39.44 -5.37 3.12
CA MET A 7 -39.59 -6.10 2.93
C MET A 7 -39.60 -6.47 2.99
N GLY A 8 -39.22 -6.29 2.98
CA GLY A 8 -39.63 -7.05 3.07
C GLY A 8 -39.70 -7.03 3.55
N ASN A 9 -39.22 -6.93 3.36
CA ASN A 9 -39.63 -7.31 3.76
C ASN A 9 -39.78 -7.11 4.38
N THR A 10 -39.34 -6.93 4.69
CA THR A 10 -39.84 -7.10 5.30
C THR A 10 -39.75 -7.03 5.84
N PRO A 11 -39.66 -7.07 5.80
CA PRO A 11 -39.80 -7.32 6.32
C PRO A 11 -39.60 -7.17 6.81
N GLU A 12 -39.09 -6.96 7.08
CA GLU A 12 -39.31 -7.15 7.57
C GLU A 12 -39.54 -6.79 8.03
N THR A 13 -39.51 -6.43 8.05
CA THR A 13 -39.96 -6.33 8.47
C THR A 13 -40.14 -6.01 8.78
N ASN A 14 -40.27 -5.93 8.93
CA ASN A 14 -40.56 -5.86 9.32
C ASN A 14 -40.83 -5.66 9.92
N GLN A 15 -40.50 -5.33 10.44
CA GLN A 15 -40.56 -5.28 11.13
C GLN A 15 -40.71 -4.59 11.57
N GLY A 16 -40.67 -3.96 11.83
CA GLY A 16 -40.46 -3.44 12.39
C GLY A 16 -40.05 -2.78 12.68
N GLY A 17 -39.66 -2.33 12.68
CA GLY A 17 -38.91 -2.00 12.85
C GLY A 17 -38.08 -1.91 13.23
N LYS A 18 -37.73 -2.37 13.61
CA LYS A 18 -36.76 -2.29 13.99
C LYS A 18 -35.90 -2.76 13.39
N LEU A 19 -35.65 -2.70 13.21
CA LEU A 19 -34.81 -3.12 12.68
C LEU A 19 -34.25 -3.47 12.78
N ILE A 20 -33.94 -3.78 12.76
CA ILE A 20 -33.36 -4.25 12.78
C ILE A 20 -32.57 -4.38 13.00
N SER A 21 -32.44 -4.47 13.38
CA SER A 21 -31.52 -4.73 13.53
C SER A 21 -30.94 -5.34 12.94
N VAL A 22 -30.76 -5.31 12.54
CA VAL A 22 -30.19 -5.84 11.83
C VAL A 22 -28.82 -6.05 12.12
N ASN A 23 -28.39 -6.58 12.11
CA ASN A 23 -27.17 -6.80 12.53
C ASN A 23 -27.16 -6.73 13.96
N GLY A 24 -28.08 -7.07 14.41
CA GLY A 24 -28.11 -7.28 15.74
C GLY A 24 -27.76 -6.22 16.66
N LYS A 25 -27.49 -5.17 16.17
CA LYS A 25 -27.18 -4.24 17.02
C LYS A 25 -28.32 -3.54 17.32
N THR A 26 -28.62 -3.46 18.45
CA THR A 26 -29.73 -2.76 18.71
C THR A 26 -29.33 -1.42 18.69
N ASN A 27 -30.18 -0.75 18.41
CA ASN A 27 -29.97 0.52 18.20
C ASN A 27 -29.91 1.26 19.38
N GLY A 28 -30.26 1.24 20.09
CA GLY A 28 -30.29 2.06 21.11
C GLY A 28 -29.07 2.27 21.81
N GLU A 29 -28.22 1.52 21.51
CA GLU A 29 -27.16 1.63 22.22
C GLU A 29 -26.48 2.76 21.96
N GLY A 30 -26.73 3.27 21.40
CA GLY A 30 -26.09 4.15 21.15
C GLY A 30 -25.88 5.22 21.07
N GLY A 31 -25.77 5.72 21.63
CA GLY A 31 -25.44 6.93 21.44
C GLY A 31 -24.12 7.16 20.93
N GLY A 32 -23.62 6.24 20.46
CA GLY A 32 -22.30 6.43 19.95
C GLY A 32 -22.28 7.51 18.92
N THR A 33 -21.29 8.33 18.97
CA THR A 33 -21.07 9.22 17.89
C THR A 33 -20.81 8.40 16.68
N PRO A 34 -21.23 8.83 15.54
CA PRO A 34 -20.88 8.17 14.32
C PRO A 34 -19.38 8.11 14.26
N ASP A 35 -18.92 6.93 14.10
CA ASP A 35 -17.53 6.80 13.94
C ASP A 35 -17.11 7.59 12.77
N THR A 36 -16.23 8.47 12.99
CA THR A 36 -15.47 9.01 11.90
C THR A 36 -14.90 7.82 11.18
N PRO A 37 -15.06 7.74 9.91
CA PRO A 37 -14.42 6.67 9.17
C PRO A 37 -12.96 6.71 9.52
N SER A 38 -12.58 5.87 10.41
CA SER A 38 -11.20 5.78 10.73
C SER A 38 -10.55 5.12 9.54
N LYS A 39 -9.46 5.64 9.15
CA LYS A 39 -8.60 4.93 8.29
C LYS A 39 -8.40 3.58 8.93
N PRO A 40 -8.50 2.52 8.17
CA PRO A 40 -8.34 1.20 8.72
C PRO A 40 -7.01 1.11 9.42
N ASP A 41 -7.05 0.77 10.68
CA ASP A 41 -5.83 0.53 11.42
C ASP A 41 -5.29 -0.83 11.07
N THR A 42 -6.06 -1.62 10.40
CA THR A 42 -5.63 -2.93 9.98
C THR A 42 -4.65 -2.77 8.85
N PRO A 43 -3.50 -3.34 8.96
CA PRO A 43 -2.57 -3.34 7.85
C PRO A 43 -3.28 -3.89 6.64
N ALA A 44 -3.16 -3.17 5.58
CA ALA A 44 -3.75 -3.62 4.35
C ALA A 44 -2.98 -4.83 3.88
N THR A 45 -3.68 -5.90 3.70
CA THR A 45 -3.10 -7.13 3.19
C THR A 45 -3.75 -7.45 1.86
N GLY A 46 -3.04 -7.20 0.80
CA GLY A 46 -3.34 -7.85 -0.46
C GLY A 46 -2.48 -9.10 -0.53
N GLU A 47 -2.69 -9.94 -1.48
CA GLU A 47 -1.86 -11.11 -1.63
C GLU A 47 -0.42 -10.65 -1.81
N GLY A 48 0.46 -11.03 -0.90
CA GLY A 48 1.86 -10.65 -0.94
C GLY A 48 2.18 -9.26 -0.38
N LEU A 49 1.18 -8.48 0.04
CA LEU A 49 1.41 -7.14 0.56
C LEU A 49 1.12 -7.10 2.05
N THR A 50 2.06 -6.59 2.83
CA THR A 50 1.85 -6.33 4.26
C THR A 50 2.31 -4.92 4.56
N ILE A 51 1.50 -4.16 5.27
CA ILE A 51 1.83 -2.82 5.71
C ILE A 51 1.78 -2.78 7.23
N ASP A 52 2.90 -2.42 7.86
CA ASP A 52 3.01 -2.33 9.30
C ASP A 52 3.71 -1.03 9.63
N GLY A 53 3.01 -0.07 10.19
CA GLY A 53 3.53 1.25 10.48
C GLY A 53 4.01 1.93 9.18
N THR A 54 5.29 2.18 9.10
CA THR A 54 5.91 2.76 7.91
C THR A 54 6.62 1.72 7.04
N THR A 55 6.48 0.45 7.35
CA THR A 55 7.14 -0.63 6.61
C THR A 55 6.15 -1.29 5.65
N VAL A 56 6.53 -1.36 4.40
CA VAL A 56 5.76 -2.03 3.36
C VAL A 56 6.57 -3.24 2.89
N THR A 57 5.98 -4.42 2.98
CA THR A 57 6.65 -5.66 2.60
C THR A 57 5.90 -6.32 1.46
N LEU A 58 6.63 -6.67 0.42
CA LEU A 58 6.10 -7.41 -0.72
C LEU A 58 6.70 -8.81 -0.64
N SER A 59 5.86 -9.84 -0.59
CA SER A 59 6.32 -11.22 -0.39
C SER A 59 5.92 -12.12 -1.55
N ASN A 60 6.88 -12.90 -2.02
CA ASN A 60 6.67 -13.85 -3.11
C ASN A 60 6.35 -15.22 -2.52
N ALA A 61 5.10 -15.64 -2.64
CA ALA A 61 4.65 -16.91 -2.09
C ALA A 61 5.36 -18.12 -2.73
N ALA A 62 5.90 -17.94 -3.92
CA ALA A 62 6.59 -19.02 -4.62
C ALA A 62 8.06 -19.16 -4.20
N ALA A 63 8.52 -18.37 -3.22
CA ALA A 63 9.91 -18.40 -2.76
C ALA A 63 9.93 -18.67 -1.26
N THR A 64 10.17 -19.93 -0.90
CA THR A 64 10.06 -20.36 0.50
C THR A 64 11.36 -20.25 1.28
N THR A 65 12.49 -20.27 0.61
CA THR A 65 13.79 -20.19 1.29
C THR A 65 14.26 -18.75 1.38
N THR A 66 15.21 -18.47 2.27
CA THR A 66 15.75 -17.13 2.45
C THR A 66 17.25 -17.14 2.24
N GLY A 67 17.68 -16.40 1.27
CA GLY A 67 19.11 -16.26 0.95
C GLY A 67 19.65 -14.90 1.37
N THR A 68 20.52 -14.34 0.53
CA THR A 68 21.17 -13.05 0.80
C THR A 68 20.22 -11.88 0.59
N SER A 69 20.65 -10.70 0.98
CA SER A 69 19.88 -9.50 0.76
C SER A 69 20.78 -8.32 0.41
N VAL A 70 20.20 -7.28 -0.18
CA VAL A 70 20.87 -6.05 -0.50
C VAL A 70 19.96 -4.88 -0.12
N GLU A 71 20.55 -3.77 0.28
CA GLU A 71 19.76 -2.63 0.73
C GLU A 71 20.20 -1.36 0.03
N LEU A 72 19.28 -0.45 -0.17
CA LEU A 72 19.49 0.84 -0.82
C LEU A 72 18.86 1.93 0.03
N ASN A 73 19.62 2.97 0.34
CA ASN A 73 19.11 4.14 1.03
C ASN A 73 19.02 5.27 0.00
N LEU A 74 17.83 5.66 -0.35
CA LEU A 74 17.61 6.65 -1.41
C LEU A 74 18.17 8.02 -1.07
N ASN A 75 18.35 8.33 0.22
CA ASN A 75 18.88 9.61 0.61
C ASN A 75 20.38 9.73 0.28
N THR A 76 21.06 8.62 0.08
CA THR A 76 22.49 8.65 -0.22
C THR A 76 22.79 8.84 -1.71
N LEU A 77 21.76 8.96 -2.53
CA LEU A 77 21.95 9.10 -3.97
C LEU A 77 22.38 10.51 -4.39
N GLY A 78 22.31 11.47 -3.49
CA GLY A 78 22.74 12.85 -3.78
C GLY A 78 21.82 13.55 -4.77
N LEU A 79 20.56 13.14 -4.83
CA LEU A 79 19.65 13.73 -5.81
C LEU A 79 19.15 15.09 -5.35
N ALA A 80 18.92 15.98 -6.30
CA ALA A 80 18.38 17.29 -6.00
C ALA A 80 16.89 17.17 -5.63
N ASN A 81 16.39 18.17 -4.91
CA ASN A 81 14.98 18.20 -4.55
C ASN A 81 14.11 18.25 -5.80
N GLN A 82 13.13 17.40 -5.85
CA GLN A 82 12.18 17.24 -6.96
C GLN A 82 12.81 16.67 -8.21
N ALA A 83 13.99 16.09 -8.12
CA ALA A 83 14.60 15.42 -9.27
C ALA A 83 13.76 14.20 -9.63
N ALA A 84 13.52 14.01 -10.91
CA ALA A 84 12.87 12.80 -11.40
C ALA A 84 13.79 11.62 -11.13
N VAL A 85 13.21 10.48 -10.80
CA VAL A 85 13.99 9.28 -10.51
C VAL A 85 13.56 8.19 -11.47
N GLU A 86 14.54 7.58 -12.12
CA GLU A 86 14.23 6.54 -13.08
C GLU A 86 14.77 5.21 -12.56
N THR A 87 15.90 4.76 -13.03
CA THR A 87 16.45 3.48 -12.60
C THR A 87 17.61 3.70 -11.64
N VAL A 88 17.54 3.07 -10.49
CA VAL A 88 18.58 3.12 -9.47
C VAL A 88 19.17 1.74 -9.29
N LYS A 89 20.51 1.68 -9.13
CA LYS A 89 21.19 0.41 -9.01
C LYS A 89 21.61 0.17 -7.57
N PHE A 90 21.43 -1.04 -7.13
CA PHE A 90 21.91 -1.49 -5.83
C PHE A 90 23.37 -1.94 -5.93
N SER A 91 24.02 -2.13 -4.81
CA SER A 91 25.44 -2.49 -4.77
C SER A 91 25.72 -3.88 -5.34
N ASP A 92 24.74 -4.75 -5.38
CA ASP A 92 24.91 -6.11 -5.94
C ASP A 92 24.62 -6.15 -7.44
N GLY A 93 24.21 -5.04 -8.04
CA GLY A 93 23.89 -4.96 -9.47
C GLY A 93 22.40 -5.07 -9.77
N SER A 94 21.58 -5.38 -8.78
CA SER A 94 20.12 -5.35 -8.98
C SER A 94 19.65 -3.91 -9.17
N THR A 95 18.42 -3.72 -9.63
CA THR A 95 17.89 -2.38 -9.93
C THR A 95 16.46 -2.23 -9.48
N VAL A 96 16.07 -0.99 -9.22
CA VAL A 96 14.68 -0.61 -9.12
C VAL A 96 14.43 0.52 -10.12
N THR A 97 13.39 0.38 -10.93
CA THR A 97 12.94 1.42 -11.84
C THR A 97 11.69 2.05 -11.27
N PHE A 98 11.72 3.36 -11.12
CA PHE A 98 10.59 4.16 -10.69
C PHE A 98 9.89 4.66 -11.96
N ASP A 99 8.73 4.11 -12.26
CA ASP A 99 8.09 4.31 -13.55
C ASP A 99 6.80 5.11 -13.37
N ALA A 100 6.65 6.18 -14.13
CA ALA A 100 5.43 6.99 -14.12
C ALA A 100 4.23 6.22 -14.65
N ASN A 101 4.46 5.11 -15.39
CA ASN A 101 3.41 4.28 -15.95
C ASN A 101 2.41 5.12 -16.76
N GLY A 102 2.93 6.06 -17.55
CA GLY A 102 2.11 6.91 -18.39
C GLY A 102 1.39 8.05 -17.67
N GLN A 103 1.63 8.20 -16.38
CA GLN A 103 1.00 9.28 -15.63
C GLN A 103 1.81 10.57 -15.77
N GLU A 104 1.11 11.70 -15.70
CA GLU A 104 1.78 12.98 -15.79
C GLU A 104 2.69 13.18 -14.58
N ASN A 105 2.26 12.75 -13.42
CA ASN A 105 3.08 12.83 -12.23
C ASN A 105 3.89 11.54 -12.07
N GLY A 106 5.17 11.62 -12.40
CA GLY A 106 6.09 10.51 -12.20
C GLY A 106 6.83 10.62 -10.87
N PRO A 107 7.54 9.57 -10.49
CA PRO A 107 8.25 9.52 -9.21
C PRO A 107 9.35 10.58 -9.13
N LYS A 108 9.48 11.23 -7.96
CA LYS A 108 10.46 12.29 -7.74
C LYS A 108 11.07 12.15 -6.36
N PHE A 109 12.33 12.51 -6.27
CA PHE A 109 13.04 12.55 -4.98
C PHE A 109 12.73 13.87 -4.28
N TYR A 110 12.54 13.82 -2.97
CA TYR A 110 12.32 15.01 -2.17
C TYR A 110 13.25 15.00 -0.96
N THR A 111 13.99 16.10 -0.77
CA THR A 111 14.97 16.20 0.31
C THR A 111 14.31 16.15 1.71
N ASN A 112 13.11 16.70 1.85
CA ASN A 112 12.42 16.64 3.14
C ASN A 112 11.84 15.25 3.41
N THR A 113 11.54 14.47 2.40
CA THR A 113 11.13 13.07 2.55
C THR A 113 12.37 12.19 2.76
N LYS A 114 13.53 12.65 2.26
CA LYS A 114 14.75 11.86 2.21
C LYS A 114 14.50 10.58 1.41
N GLY A 115 13.70 10.67 0.40
CA GLY A 115 13.31 9.52 -0.41
C GLY A 115 12.47 9.91 -1.61
N VAL A 116 11.92 8.92 -2.26
CA VAL A 116 11.18 9.08 -3.51
C VAL A 116 9.68 8.99 -3.26
N ARG A 117 8.93 9.93 -3.79
CA ARG A 117 7.47 9.92 -3.74
C ARG A 117 6.95 9.24 -5.00
N VAL A 118 6.17 8.22 -4.80
CA VAL A 118 5.55 7.41 -5.85
C VAL A 118 4.06 7.73 -5.81
N TYR A 119 3.57 8.32 -6.89
CA TYR A 119 2.21 8.84 -6.93
C TYR A 119 1.21 7.79 -7.41
N ALA A 120 -0.03 8.21 -7.60
CA ALA A 120 -1.09 7.34 -8.06
C ALA A 120 -0.73 6.67 -9.38
N ASN A 121 -0.96 5.38 -9.44
CA ASN A 121 -0.72 4.53 -10.61
C ASN A 121 0.74 4.43 -11.07
N ASN A 122 1.68 5.00 -10.35
CA ASN A 122 3.09 4.81 -10.67
C ASN A 122 3.53 3.40 -10.27
N LYS A 123 4.62 2.95 -10.84
CA LYS A 123 5.13 1.59 -10.62
C LYS A 123 6.54 1.59 -10.07
N LEU A 124 6.87 0.54 -9.35
CA LEU A 124 8.23 0.19 -8.99
C LEU A 124 8.51 -1.15 -9.63
N ILE A 125 9.55 -1.23 -10.45
CA ILE A 125 9.91 -2.45 -11.14
C ILE A 125 11.30 -2.87 -10.65
N PHE A 126 11.35 -3.99 -9.96
CA PHE A 126 12.58 -4.51 -9.37
C PHE A 126 13.16 -5.60 -10.26
N LYS A 127 14.49 -5.59 -10.43
CA LYS A 127 15.16 -6.66 -11.12
C LYS A 127 16.30 -7.12 -10.24
N GLY A 128 16.18 -8.29 -9.71
CA GLY A 128 17.18 -8.89 -8.84
C GLY A 128 18.22 -9.69 -9.61
N ILE A 129 19.30 -10.04 -8.92
CA ILE A 129 20.33 -10.93 -9.47
C ILE A 129 19.95 -12.40 -9.28
N LYS A 130 19.03 -12.67 -8.38
CA LYS A 130 18.48 -14.00 -8.11
C LYS A 130 16.98 -13.88 -7.97
N LYS A 131 16.31 -15.00 -7.77
CA LYS A 131 14.87 -15.02 -7.53
C LYS A 131 14.56 -14.18 -6.30
N ILE A 132 13.62 -13.27 -6.43
CA ILE A 132 13.26 -12.37 -5.34
C ILE A 132 12.27 -13.08 -4.43
N LYS A 133 12.59 -13.12 -3.14
CA LYS A 133 11.69 -13.63 -2.13
C LYS A 133 10.84 -12.51 -1.54
N GLN A 134 11.46 -11.38 -1.23
CA GLN A 134 10.75 -10.34 -0.51
C GLN A 134 11.39 -8.99 -0.77
N ILE A 135 10.58 -7.97 -0.76
CA ILE A 135 11.05 -6.58 -0.85
C ILE A 135 10.48 -5.84 0.34
N VAL A 136 11.35 -5.19 1.11
CA VAL A 136 10.94 -4.43 2.29
C VAL A 136 11.27 -2.97 2.05
N MET A 137 10.26 -2.12 2.13
CA MET A 137 10.43 -0.68 1.93
C MET A 137 10.12 0.04 3.24
N THR A 138 11.01 0.94 3.66
CA THR A 138 10.74 1.82 4.79
C THR A 138 10.26 3.15 4.23
N CYS A 139 9.15 3.62 4.71
CA CYS A 139 8.49 4.79 4.16
C CYS A 139 8.49 5.96 5.13
N ASP A 140 8.10 7.13 4.62
CA ASP A 140 8.05 8.36 5.40
C ASP A 140 6.73 8.49 6.14
N SER A 141 6.78 9.26 7.22
CA SER A 141 5.59 9.62 8.00
C SER A 141 5.62 11.12 8.22
N TYR A 142 4.48 11.78 8.03
CA TYR A 142 4.40 13.21 8.20
C TYR A 142 2.99 13.59 8.69
N ASN A 143 2.94 14.40 9.73
CA ASN A 143 1.67 14.85 10.34
C ASN A 143 0.76 13.68 10.70
N GLY A 144 1.33 12.63 11.27
CA GLY A 144 0.56 11.46 11.71
C GLY A 144 0.10 10.55 10.59
N ILE A 145 0.49 10.82 9.36
CA ILE A 145 0.12 9.98 8.23
C ILE A 145 1.34 9.19 7.78
N ASN A 146 1.20 7.88 7.68
CA ASN A 146 2.23 7.02 7.13
C ASN A 146 2.02 6.93 5.62
N TYR A 147 3.03 7.34 4.86
CA TYR A 147 2.90 7.39 3.40
C TYR A 147 3.37 6.06 2.80
N VAL A 148 2.54 5.06 2.99
CA VAL A 148 2.82 3.66 2.67
C VAL A 148 2.05 3.14 1.46
N GLY A 149 1.48 4.03 0.67
CA GLY A 149 0.73 3.63 -0.51
C GLY A 149 -0.68 3.19 -0.16
N ASN A 150 -1.24 2.34 -0.99
CA ASN A 150 -2.62 1.91 -0.86
C ASN A 150 -2.71 0.41 -0.67
N ALA A 151 -3.68 0.00 0.12
CA ALA A 151 -4.05 -1.38 0.36
C ALA A 151 -4.37 -2.15 -0.91
N THR A 152 -4.78 -1.46 -1.95
CA THR A 152 -5.15 -2.08 -3.22
C THR A 152 -4.01 -2.09 -4.22
N ALA A 153 -2.79 -1.78 -3.79
CA ALA A 153 -1.63 -1.90 -4.64
C ALA A 153 -1.52 -3.31 -5.21
N THR A 154 -1.16 -3.42 -6.47
CA THR A 154 -0.97 -4.73 -7.08
C THR A 154 0.51 -5.09 -7.10
N ILE A 155 0.78 -6.37 -6.90
CA ILE A 155 2.13 -6.89 -6.81
C ILE A 155 2.23 -8.11 -7.68
N GLU A 156 3.29 -8.19 -8.47
CA GLU A 156 3.53 -9.33 -9.32
C GLU A 156 4.97 -9.75 -9.21
N PHE A 157 5.22 -11.01 -8.94
CA PHE A 157 6.56 -11.57 -8.90
C PHE A 157 6.75 -12.54 -10.09
N SER A 158 7.89 -12.46 -10.73
CA SER A 158 8.26 -13.38 -11.79
C SER A 158 9.76 -13.64 -11.70
N ASP A 159 10.16 -14.73 -11.07
CA ASP A 159 11.55 -15.14 -10.87
C ASP A 159 12.38 -13.98 -10.29
N LYS A 160 13.17 -13.31 -11.12
CA LYS A 160 14.07 -12.26 -10.65
C LYS A 160 13.43 -10.89 -10.70
N THR A 161 12.18 -10.77 -11.05
CA THR A 161 11.51 -9.47 -11.15
C THR A 161 10.35 -9.37 -10.19
N ALA A 162 10.04 -8.16 -9.77
CA ALA A 162 8.84 -7.87 -9.00
C ALA A 162 8.32 -6.51 -9.44
N THR A 163 7.01 -6.39 -9.61
CA THR A 163 6.38 -5.14 -10.00
C THR A 163 5.33 -4.76 -8.95
N TYR A 164 5.41 -3.54 -8.49
CA TYR A 164 4.46 -2.96 -7.54
C TYR A 164 3.79 -1.78 -8.23
N THR A 165 2.46 -1.73 -8.23
CA THR A 165 1.72 -0.58 -8.77
C THR A 165 0.91 0.06 -7.64
N ASN A 166 1.14 1.36 -7.39
CA ASN A 166 0.41 2.09 -6.37
C ASN A 166 -0.92 2.55 -6.96
N LEU A 167 -2.00 1.82 -6.68
CA LEU A 167 -3.34 2.12 -7.21
C LEU A 167 -4.07 3.25 -6.46
N TYR A 168 -3.35 3.99 -5.64
CA TYR A 168 -3.90 5.13 -4.95
C TYR A 168 -4.42 6.19 -5.92
N THR A 169 -5.60 6.73 -5.64
CA THR A 169 -6.11 7.92 -6.32
C THR A 169 -6.54 8.93 -5.27
N GLU A 170 -6.21 10.19 -5.46
CA GLU A 170 -6.55 11.21 -4.49
C GLU A 170 -8.05 11.39 -4.38
N SER A 171 -8.77 11.22 -5.46
CA SER A 171 -10.21 11.41 -5.49
C SER A 171 -10.96 10.38 -4.65
N THR A 172 -10.40 9.24 -4.41
CA THR A 172 -11.08 8.21 -3.61
C THR A 172 -10.78 8.35 -2.12
N GLY A 173 -9.79 9.15 -1.74
CA GLY A 173 -9.42 9.35 -0.35
C GLY A 173 -8.98 8.07 0.34
N GLY A 174 -8.91 6.98 -0.35
CA GLY A 174 -8.66 5.68 0.24
C GLY A 174 -7.20 5.29 0.31
N GLY A 175 -6.31 6.14 -0.08
CA GLY A 175 -4.91 5.79 -0.10
C GLY A 175 -4.02 7.00 0.01
N VAL A 176 -2.73 6.77 0.00
CA VAL A 176 -1.73 7.83 0.11
C VAL A 176 -0.60 7.54 -0.87
N GLN A 177 0.21 8.52 -1.10
CA GLN A 177 1.44 8.33 -1.86
C GLN A 177 2.31 7.31 -1.14
N LEU A 178 3.12 6.58 -1.89
CA LEU A 178 4.17 5.78 -1.30
C LEU A 178 5.42 6.68 -1.26
N ARG A 179 5.96 6.94 -0.07
CA ARG A 179 7.16 7.77 0.07
C ARG A 179 8.29 6.90 0.60
N VAL A 180 9.01 6.29 -0.31
CA VAL A 180 10.02 5.29 0.00
C VAL A 180 11.34 5.95 0.38
N LYS A 181 11.91 5.53 1.50
CA LYS A 181 13.21 6.03 1.98
C LYS A 181 14.30 4.98 1.81
N THR A 182 14.02 3.74 2.14
CA THR A 182 14.97 2.64 1.96
C THR A 182 14.27 1.46 1.31
N ILE A 183 15.04 0.67 0.60
CA ILE A 183 14.53 -0.54 -0.04
C ILE A 183 15.51 -1.67 0.23
N LYS A 184 14.99 -2.82 0.65
CA LYS A 184 15.80 -4.01 0.86
C LYS A 184 15.22 -5.13 0.01
N ILE A 185 16.05 -5.74 -0.80
CA ILE A 185 15.66 -6.91 -1.59
C ILE A 185 16.23 -8.13 -0.89
N ILE A 186 15.38 -9.09 -0.60
CA ILE A 186 15.77 -10.37 0.00
C ILE A 186 15.56 -11.43 -1.06
N TYR A 187 16.58 -12.22 -1.34
CA TYR A 187 16.53 -13.25 -2.37
C TYR A 187 16.16 -14.61 -1.78
N ALA A 188 15.64 -15.46 -2.62
CA ALA A 188 15.52 -16.86 -2.29
C ALA A 188 16.90 -17.51 -2.39
N GLU A 189 17.05 -18.62 -1.66
CA GLU A 189 18.28 -19.35 -1.68
C GLU A 189 18.37 -20.29 -2.85
#